data_820f6f0934e1a34b31ba9f45fc48b760
#
_entry.id   820f6f0934e1a34b31ba9f45fc48b760
#
_cell.length_a   1.000
_cell.length_b   1.000
_cell.length_c   1.000
_cell.angle_alpha   90.00
_cell.angle_beta   90.00
_cell.angle_gamma   90.00
#
_symmetry.space_group_name_H-M   'P 1'
#
loop_
_entity.id
_entity.type
_entity.pdbx_description
1 polymer ?
#
loop_
_entity_poly.entity_id
_entity_poly.type
_entity_poly.pdbx_seq_one_letter_code
_entity_poly.pdbx_strand_id
1 'polypeptide(L)'
;MEKLKKYVLSTRFLFIAVLALSVVVFLLMLFPDTGSLLGPNIFIFWILLAFSGMGLAIITYKERISGKLKFFLLSSGFSSGGFLLGVVLHNAFYALGTLTEDLAILHAFLNFLEGTFFLIAVIACPIGLLVGLVGTLILWIKDGKRA
;
A
#
# COMPACT_ATOMS: atom_id res chain seq x y z
N MET A 1 0.38 23.12 -21.48
CA MET A 1 1.24 21.93 -21.72
C MET A 1 2.26 21.68 -20.61
N GLU A 2 2.90 22.68 -20.06
CA GLU A 2 3.94 22.55 -19.03
C GLU A 2 3.43 21.92 -17.70
N LYS A 3 2.26 22.32 -17.23
CA LYS A 3 1.62 21.71 -16.04
C LYS A 3 1.34 20.22 -16.22
N LEU A 4 0.88 19.78 -17.39
CA LEU A 4 0.63 18.36 -17.69
C LEU A 4 1.93 17.53 -17.69
N LYS A 5 3.03 18.06 -18.25
CA LYS A 5 4.33 17.39 -18.22
C LYS A 5 4.85 17.22 -16.77
N LYS A 6 4.70 18.27 -15.96
CA LYS A 6 5.10 18.24 -14.55
C LYS A 6 4.35 17.16 -13.75
N TYR A 7 3.05 17.01 -13.97
CA TYR A 7 2.23 16.03 -13.26
C TYR A 7 2.52 14.58 -13.70
N VAL A 8 2.63 14.32 -14.99
CA VAL A 8 3.01 12.99 -15.51
C VAL A 8 4.37 12.54 -14.95
N LEU A 9 5.32 13.46 -14.80
CA LEU A 9 6.62 13.18 -14.19
C LEU A 9 6.47 12.83 -12.69
N SER A 10 5.59 13.53 -11.98
CA SER A 10 5.31 13.29 -10.55
C SER A 10 4.68 11.92 -10.31
N THR A 11 3.69 11.52 -11.11
CA THR A 11 3.05 10.19 -11.00
C THR A 11 4.04 9.07 -11.29
N ARG A 12 4.87 9.22 -12.33
CA ARG A 12 5.90 8.24 -12.66
C ARG A 12 6.93 8.10 -11.54
N PHE A 13 7.40 9.21 -10.99
CA PHE A 13 8.35 9.21 -9.89
C PHE A 13 7.80 8.49 -8.66
N LEU A 14 6.57 8.82 -8.23
CA LEU A 14 5.93 8.17 -7.09
C LEU A 14 5.66 6.68 -7.33
N PHE A 15 5.27 6.31 -8.54
CA PHE A 15 5.11 4.89 -8.88
C PHE A 15 6.43 4.12 -8.78
N ILE A 16 7.53 4.69 -9.30
CA ILE A 16 8.86 4.07 -9.20
C ILE A 16 9.28 3.96 -7.72
N ALA A 17 9.00 4.98 -6.91
CA ALA A 17 9.28 4.93 -5.48
C ALA A 17 8.47 3.81 -4.77
N VAL A 18 7.16 3.69 -5.06
CA VAL A 18 6.32 2.60 -4.54
C VAL A 18 6.85 1.24 -4.99
N LEU A 19 7.22 1.08 -6.27
CA LEU A 19 7.78 -0.16 -6.79
C LEU A 19 9.10 -0.53 -6.09
N ALA A 20 10.03 0.40 -5.99
CA ALA A 20 11.32 0.18 -5.35
C ALA A 20 11.18 -0.18 -3.87
N LEU A 21 10.37 0.59 -3.13
CA LEU A 21 10.09 0.31 -1.72
C LEU A 21 9.38 -1.04 -1.52
N SER A 22 8.45 -1.40 -2.41
CA SER A 22 7.78 -2.72 -2.36
C SER A 22 8.78 -3.86 -2.53
N VAL A 23 9.74 -3.72 -3.46
CA VAL A 23 10.79 -4.72 -3.65
C VAL A 23 11.69 -4.81 -2.41
N VAL A 24 12.10 -3.67 -1.84
CA VAL A 24 12.91 -3.64 -0.61
C VAL A 24 12.17 -4.33 0.54
N VAL A 25 10.93 -3.95 0.79
CA VAL A 25 10.10 -4.56 1.86
C VAL A 25 9.94 -6.07 1.63
N PHE A 26 9.68 -6.50 0.40
CA PHE A 26 9.55 -7.92 0.07
C PHE A 26 10.86 -8.68 0.32
N LEU A 27 12.01 -8.13 -0.08
CA LEU A 27 13.31 -8.74 0.19
C LEU A 27 13.60 -8.84 1.70
N LEU A 28 13.28 -7.78 2.47
CA LEU A 28 13.43 -7.81 3.93
C LEU A 28 12.55 -8.87 4.60
N MET A 29 11.38 -9.17 4.03
CA MET A 29 10.52 -10.26 4.51
C MET A 29 11.06 -11.66 4.15
N LEU A 30 11.68 -11.81 2.98
CA LEU A 30 12.26 -13.09 2.55
C LEU A 30 13.55 -13.43 3.31
N PHE A 31 14.28 -12.41 3.74
CA PHE A 31 15.55 -12.57 4.45
C PHE A 31 15.45 -11.97 5.87
N PRO A 32 14.82 -12.68 6.83
CA PRO A 32 14.57 -12.15 8.17
C PRO A 32 15.86 -11.79 8.93
N ASP A 33 16.98 -12.44 8.61
CA ASP A 33 18.28 -12.12 9.21
C ASP A 33 18.75 -10.70 8.85
N THR A 34 18.47 -10.24 7.63
CA THR A 34 18.75 -8.85 7.24
C THR A 34 17.84 -7.86 7.96
N GLY A 35 16.61 -8.24 8.25
CA GLY A 35 15.68 -7.47 9.08
C GLY A 35 16.18 -7.31 10.51
N SER A 36 16.81 -8.34 11.09
CA SER A 36 17.40 -8.26 12.43
C SER A 36 18.55 -7.27 12.52
N LEU A 37 19.33 -7.10 11.46
CA LEU A 37 20.42 -6.10 11.38
C LEU A 37 19.90 -4.65 11.36
N LEU A 38 18.73 -4.43 10.78
CA LEU A 38 18.09 -3.10 10.73
C LEU A 38 17.35 -2.75 12.04
N GLY A 39 17.01 -3.74 12.85
CA GLY A 39 16.28 -3.57 14.11
C GLY A 39 14.96 -2.80 13.88
N PRO A 40 14.61 -1.82 14.74
CA PRO A 40 13.37 -1.06 14.61
C PRO A 40 13.32 -0.18 13.35
N ASN A 41 14.46 0.05 12.67
CA ASN A 41 14.50 0.87 11.46
C ASN A 41 13.74 0.25 10.27
N ILE A 42 13.42 -1.03 10.33
CA ILE A 42 12.60 -1.69 9.29
C ILE A 42 11.23 -1.00 9.13
N PHE A 43 10.67 -0.44 10.20
CA PHE A 43 9.39 0.29 10.15
C PHE A 43 9.45 1.55 9.29
N ILE A 44 10.63 2.14 9.11
CA ILE A 44 10.80 3.33 8.23
C ILE A 44 10.41 2.98 6.79
N PHE A 45 10.80 1.79 6.30
CA PHE A 45 10.45 1.37 4.94
C PHE A 45 8.94 1.17 4.76
N TRP A 46 8.25 0.65 5.77
CA TRP A 46 6.78 0.52 5.77
C TRP A 46 6.09 1.88 5.75
N ILE A 47 6.57 2.82 6.57
CA ILE A 47 6.06 4.19 6.61
C ILE A 47 6.29 4.89 5.27
N LEU A 48 7.50 4.80 4.71
CA LEU A 48 7.83 5.40 3.41
C LEU A 48 6.98 4.79 2.28
N LEU A 49 6.77 3.48 2.28
CA LEU A 49 5.91 2.80 1.31
C LEU A 49 4.46 3.30 1.42
N ALA A 50 3.93 3.41 2.62
CA ALA A 50 2.57 3.89 2.85
C ALA A 50 2.38 5.34 2.39
N PHE A 51 3.28 6.25 2.77
CA PHE A 51 3.21 7.67 2.36
C PHE A 51 3.41 7.85 0.85
N SER A 52 4.35 7.12 0.25
CA SER A 52 4.56 7.15 -1.21
C SER A 52 3.33 6.64 -1.95
N GLY A 53 2.69 5.59 -1.45
CA GLY A 53 1.47 5.04 -2.02
C GLY A 53 0.28 5.99 -1.88
N MET A 54 0.08 6.58 -0.71
CA MET A 54 -0.96 7.61 -0.52
C MET A 54 -0.74 8.80 -1.45
N GLY A 55 0.52 9.28 -1.58
CA GLY A 55 0.89 10.33 -2.53
C GLY A 55 0.55 9.94 -3.97
N LEU A 56 0.88 8.71 -4.38
CA LEU A 56 0.53 8.19 -5.71
C LEU A 56 -0.98 8.19 -5.95
N ALA A 57 -1.78 7.71 -4.98
CA ALA A 57 -3.24 7.70 -5.10
C ALA A 57 -3.82 9.12 -5.23
N ILE A 58 -3.36 10.06 -4.39
CA ILE A 58 -3.82 11.46 -4.40
C ILE A 58 -3.49 12.12 -5.74
N ILE A 59 -2.25 11.97 -6.23
CA ILE A 59 -1.84 12.57 -7.51
C ILE A 59 -2.60 11.94 -8.65
N THR A 60 -2.71 10.61 -8.71
CA THR A 60 -3.48 9.90 -9.73
C THR A 60 -4.93 10.38 -9.80
N TYR A 61 -5.55 10.63 -8.64
CA TYR A 61 -6.90 11.17 -8.57
C TYR A 61 -6.99 12.60 -9.12
N LYS A 62 -6.03 13.46 -8.74
CA LYS A 62 -6.00 14.89 -9.16
C LYS A 62 -5.66 15.08 -10.63
N GLU A 63 -4.82 14.23 -11.22
CA GLU A 63 -4.33 14.37 -12.62
C GLU A 63 -5.34 13.96 -13.68
N ARG A 64 -6.56 13.60 -13.30
CA ARG A 64 -7.61 13.13 -14.22
C ARG A 64 -7.16 11.98 -15.14
N ILE A 65 -6.21 11.18 -14.68
CA ILE A 65 -5.83 9.94 -15.37
C ILE A 65 -7.10 9.10 -15.50
N SER A 66 -7.32 8.49 -16.67
CA SER A 66 -8.53 7.74 -16.96
C SER A 66 -8.23 6.30 -17.39
N GLY A 67 -9.27 5.47 -17.44
CA GLY A 67 -9.20 4.10 -17.93
C GLY A 67 -8.43 3.15 -17.00
N LYS A 68 -7.88 2.08 -17.60
CA LYS A 68 -7.21 0.98 -16.86
C LYS A 68 -5.98 1.45 -16.09
N LEU A 69 -5.25 2.43 -16.62
CA LEU A 69 -4.06 2.98 -15.97
C LEU A 69 -4.40 3.61 -14.60
N LYS A 70 -5.49 4.38 -14.53
CA LYS A 70 -5.99 4.95 -13.29
C LYS A 70 -6.28 3.85 -12.25
N PHE A 71 -6.98 2.80 -12.68
CA PHE A 71 -7.33 1.69 -11.79
C PHE A 71 -6.06 1.05 -11.18
N PHE A 72 -5.05 0.73 -11.99
CA PHE A 72 -3.83 0.08 -11.50
C PHE A 72 -2.98 1.00 -10.61
N LEU A 73 -2.87 2.29 -10.94
CA LEU A 73 -2.17 3.27 -10.11
C LEU A 73 -2.86 3.46 -8.76
N LEU A 74 -4.19 3.58 -8.74
CA LEU A 74 -4.97 3.67 -7.49
C LEU A 74 -4.88 2.38 -6.68
N SER A 75 -4.94 1.22 -7.33
CA SER A 75 -4.74 -0.08 -6.66
C SER A 75 -3.40 -0.14 -5.96
N SER A 76 -2.30 0.24 -6.65
CA SER A 76 -0.96 0.29 -6.03
C SER A 76 -0.92 1.28 -4.86
N GLY A 77 -1.46 2.47 -5.04
CA GLY A 77 -1.43 3.53 -4.03
C GLY A 77 -2.24 3.21 -2.78
N PHE A 78 -3.49 2.78 -2.94
CA PHE A 78 -4.35 2.40 -1.82
C PHE A 78 -3.89 1.14 -1.11
N SER A 79 -3.36 0.16 -1.84
CA SER A 79 -2.85 -1.07 -1.22
C SER A 79 -1.61 -0.83 -0.37
N SER A 80 -0.68 0.00 -0.83
CA SER A 80 0.51 0.33 -0.03
C SER A 80 0.18 1.17 1.21
N GLY A 81 -0.73 2.16 1.09
CA GLY A 81 -1.21 2.93 2.24
C GLY A 81 -2.12 2.11 3.16
N GLY A 82 -3.02 1.32 2.56
CA GLY A 82 -4.00 0.48 3.26
C GLY A 82 -3.36 -0.62 4.10
N PHE A 83 -2.21 -1.14 3.68
CA PHE A 83 -1.47 -2.12 4.47
C PHE A 83 -1.13 -1.57 5.88
N LEU A 84 -0.44 -0.42 5.94
CA LEU A 84 -0.06 0.19 7.21
C LEU A 84 -1.28 0.55 8.06
N LEU A 85 -2.31 1.13 7.43
CA LEU A 85 -3.56 1.47 8.11
C LEU A 85 -4.24 0.20 8.67
N GLY A 86 -4.30 -0.87 7.89
CA GLY A 86 -4.87 -2.16 8.30
C GLY A 86 -4.14 -2.76 9.50
N VAL A 87 -2.79 -2.72 9.49
CA VAL A 87 -1.98 -3.17 10.64
C VAL A 87 -2.25 -2.34 11.90
N VAL A 88 -2.31 -1.01 11.77
CA VAL A 88 -2.60 -0.13 12.91
C VAL A 88 -3.99 -0.39 13.49
N LEU A 89 -5.01 -0.51 12.63
CA LEU A 89 -6.38 -0.77 13.06
C LEU A 89 -6.54 -2.18 13.64
N HIS A 90 -5.91 -3.21 13.05
CA HIS A 90 -5.86 -4.55 13.62
C HIS A 90 -5.34 -4.52 15.07
N ASN A 91 -4.17 -3.91 15.30
CA ASN A 91 -3.59 -3.83 16.64
C ASN A 91 -4.43 -2.99 17.62
N ALA A 92 -5.05 -1.90 17.13
CA ALA A 92 -5.93 -1.07 17.95
C ALA A 92 -7.18 -1.84 18.39
N PHE A 93 -7.83 -2.58 17.49
CA PHE A 93 -9.01 -3.39 17.82
C PHE A 93 -8.66 -4.59 18.69
N TYR A 94 -7.50 -5.20 18.49
CA TYR A 94 -6.98 -6.22 19.39
C TYR A 94 -6.83 -5.69 20.83
N ALA A 95 -6.15 -4.55 20.99
CA ALA A 95 -5.98 -3.93 22.31
C ALA A 95 -7.31 -3.53 22.98
N LEU A 96 -8.26 -3.00 22.19
CA LEU A 96 -9.60 -2.68 22.70
C LEU A 96 -10.39 -3.96 23.04
N GLY A 97 -10.24 -5.04 22.28
CA GLY A 97 -10.85 -6.33 22.55
C GLY A 97 -10.42 -6.89 23.90
N THR A 98 -9.12 -6.87 24.21
CA THR A 98 -8.60 -7.34 25.50
C THR A 98 -9.10 -6.51 26.69
N LEU A 99 -9.37 -5.21 26.50
CA LEU A 99 -9.92 -4.34 27.55
C LEU A 99 -11.42 -4.53 27.79
N THR A 100 -12.11 -5.24 26.90
CA THR A 100 -13.58 -5.38 26.92
C THR A 100 -14.04 -6.84 27.05
N GLU A 101 -13.20 -7.72 27.56
CA GLU A 101 -13.51 -9.15 27.73
C GLU A 101 -14.81 -9.41 28.52
N ASP A 102 -15.11 -8.58 29.51
CA ASP A 102 -16.32 -8.65 30.33
C ASP A 102 -17.61 -8.25 29.57
N LEU A 103 -17.49 -7.61 28.41
CA LEU A 103 -18.60 -7.11 27.60
C LEU A 103 -18.79 -7.98 26.34
N ALA A 104 -19.41 -9.14 26.48
CA ALA A 104 -19.46 -10.18 25.43
C ALA A 104 -19.79 -9.67 24.03
N ILE A 105 -20.79 -8.80 23.86
CA ILE A 105 -21.23 -8.28 22.55
C ILE A 105 -20.16 -7.35 21.96
N LEU A 106 -19.61 -6.44 22.79
CA LEU A 106 -18.59 -5.50 22.35
C LEU A 106 -17.28 -6.23 22.02
N HIS A 107 -16.87 -7.17 22.85
CA HIS A 107 -15.71 -8.03 22.62
C HIS A 107 -15.82 -8.79 21.29
N ALA A 108 -16.97 -9.44 21.03
CA ALA A 108 -17.19 -10.14 19.76
C ALA A 108 -17.13 -9.20 18.55
N PHE A 109 -17.69 -8.01 18.64
CA PHE A 109 -17.63 -7.00 17.57
C PHE A 109 -16.20 -6.51 17.30
N LEU A 110 -15.43 -6.24 18.35
CA LEU A 110 -14.03 -5.79 18.24
C LEU A 110 -13.15 -6.89 17.63
N ASN A 111 -13.33 -8.15 18.01
CA ASN A 111 -12.63 -9.28 17.42
C ASN A 111 -12.97 -9.48 15.94
N PHE A 112 -14.22 -9.24 15.56
CA PHE A 112 -14.61 -9.25 14.14
C PHE A 112 -13.89 -8.16 13.34
N LEU A 113 -13.82 -6.93 13.89
CA LEU A 113 -13.09 -5.83 13.24
C LEU A 113 -11.59 -6.11 13.16
N GLU A 114 -10.99 -6.60 14.24
CA GLU A 114 -9.60 -7.03 14.29
C GLU A 114 -9.28 -8.01 13.16
N GLY A 115 -10.04 -9.12 13.07
CA GLY A 115 -9.86 -10.13 12.03
C GLY A 115 -10.07 -9.55 10.62
N THR A 116 -11.04 -8.67 10.43
CA THR A 116 -11.31 -8.02 9.16
C THR A 116 -10.12 -7.17 8.71
N PHE A 117 -9.57 -6.31 9.58
CA PHE A 117 -8.41 -5.47 9.24
C PHE A 117 -7.13 -6.28 9.05
N PHE A 118 -6.98 -7.40 9.77
CA PHE A 118 -5.90 -8.35 9.52
C PHE A 118 -5.97 -8.92 8.10
N LEU A 119 -7.13 -9.43 7.67
CA LEU A 119 -7.29 -9.97 6.32
C LEU A 119 -7.09 -8.91 5.23
N ILE A 120 -7.55 -7.68 5.46
CA ILE A 120 -7.30 -6.57 4.54
C ILE A 120 -5.80 -6.31 4.42
N ALA A 121 -5.09 -6.21 5.53
CA ALA A 121 -3.65 -5.94 5.52
C ALA A 121 -2.84 -7.08 4.90
N VAL A 122 -3.09 -8.32 5.29
CA VAL A 122 -2.22 -9.46 4.95
C VAL A 122 -2.58 -10.08 3.59
N ILE A 123 -3.83 -9.98 3.14
CA ILE A 123 -4.29 -10.60 1.89
C ILE A 123 -4.65 -9.56 0.85
N ALA A 124 -5.60 -8.68 1.13
CA ALA A 124 -6.13 -7.77 0.12
C ALA A 124 -5.10 -6.74 -0.35
N CYS A 125 -4.36 -6.14 0.58
CA CYS A 125 -3.35 -5.14 0.23
C CYS A 125 -2.17 -5.71 -0.58
N PRO A 126 -1.53 -6.82 -0.22
CA PRO A 126 -0.47 -7.40 -1.05
C PRO A 126 -0.95 -7.80 -2.45
N ILE A 127 -2.13 -8.42 -2.57
CA ILE A 127 -2.69 -8.77 -3.88
C ILE A 127 -2.99 -7.51 -4.70
N GLY A 128 -3.64 -6.51 -4.11
CA GLY A 128 -3.95 -5.25 -4.76
C GLY A 128 -2.69 -4.49 -5.20
N LEU A 129 -1.63 -4.53 -4.39
CA LEU A 129 -0.34 -3.94 -4.71
C LEU A 129 0.31 -4.64 -5.92
N LEU A 130 0.38 -5.97 -5.92
CA LEU A 130 0.93 -6.76 -7.03
C LEU A 130 0.16 -6.52 -8.33
N VAL A 131 -1.16 -6.59 -8.30
CA VAL A 131 -2.02 -6.34 -9.46
C VAL A 131 -1.82 -4.92 -9.99
N GLY A 132 -1.75 -3.94 -9.10
CA GLY A 132 -1.53 -2.54 -9.45
C GLY A 132 -0.17 -2.30 -10.08
N LEU A 133 0.91 -2.81 -9.48
CA LEU A 133 2.27 -2.65 -9.99
C LEU A 133 2.44 -3.33 -11.35
N VAL A 134 2.07 -4.60 -11.47
CA VAL A 134 2.21 -5.37 -12.71
C VAL A 134 1.34 -4.77 -13.82
N GLY A 135 0.08 -4.42 -13.51
CA GLY A 135 -0.83 -3.83 -14.48
C GLY A 135 -0.33 -2.48 -15.02
N THR A 136 0.23 -1.62 -14.15
CA THR A 136 0.82 -0.33 -14.56
C THR A 136 2.03 -0.55 -15.47
N LEU A 137 2.95 -1.46 -15.10
CA LEU A 137 4.13 -1.76 -15.90
C LEU A 137 3.75 -2.28 -17.29
N ILE A 138 2.80 -3.22 -17.38
CA ILE A 138 2.34 -3.76 -18.67
C ILE A 138 1.77 -2.66 -19.57
N LEU A 139 0.97 -1.74 -19.02
CA LEU A 139 0.42 -0.64 -19.80
C LEU A 139 1.51 0.31 -20.30
N TRP A 140 2.48 0.67 -19.48
CA TRP A 140 3.57 1.56 -19.87
C TRP A 140 4.47 0.94 -20.94
N ILE A 141 4.76 -0.37 -20.85
CA ILE A 141 5.54 -1.07 -21.89
C ILE A 141 4.78 -1.10 -23.23
N LYS A 142 3.44 -1.30 -23.19
CA LYS A 142 2.62 -1.29 -24.41
C LYS A 142 2.55 0.09 -25.05
N ASP A 143 2.41 1.15 -24.27
CA ASP A 143 2.33 2.51 -24.77
C ASP A 143 3.69 2.99 -25.31
N GLY A 144 4.80 2.62 -24.67
CA GLY A 144 6.15 2.92 -25.17
C GLY A 144 6.51 2.23 -26.49
N LYS A 145 5.81 1.14 -26.87
CA LYS A 145 5.99 0.48 -28.18
C LYS A 145 5.15 1.10 -29.30
N ARG A 146 4.25 2.03 -28.97
CA ARG A 146 3.38 2.72 -29.93
C ARG A 146 3.85 4.14 -30.28
N ALA A 147 4.87 4.63 -29.59
CA ALA A 147 5.53 5.91 -29.83
C ALA A 147 6.80 5.72 -30.65
#